data_92bb2841f15ffcd91bc1553c388812a5
#
_entry.id   92bb2841f15ffcd91bc1553c388812a5
#
_cell.length_a   1.000
_cell.length_b   1.000
_cell.length_c   1.000
_cell.angle_alpha   90.00
_cell.angle_beta   90.00
_cell.angle_gamma   90.00
#
_symmetry.space_group_name_H-M   'P 1'
#
loop_
_entity.id
_entity.type
_entity.pdbx_description
1 polymer ?
#
loop_
_entity_poly.entity_id
_entity_poly.type
_entity_poly.pdbx_seq_one_letter_code
_entity_poly.pdbx_strand_id
1 'polypeptide(L)'
;MSTAREPRIARVERTTRESSITVELNLDGTGVTDISTGIAFFDHMLTAFGQHGSFDLTVKAEGDVEVEGHHTIEDTSIVLGQALGQALGDKKGIRRFGDCWIPMDESLAHAAVDVSGRPYCVHTGEPDHMLGAVIGGYPGVPYSPVINRHVFEALAMNERIALHVRVLYGRDQHHITEAEFKAVARALRAATEYDARVTGIPSSTEIGRAHV
;
A
#
# COMPACT_ATOMS: atom_id res chain seq x y z
N MET A 1 -29.85 -17.90 2.51
CA MET A 1 -29.90 -16.41 2.54
C MET A 1 -28.49 -15.96 2.88
N SER A 2 -27.76 -15.37 1.95
CA SER A 2 -26.44 -14.81 2.21
C SER A 2 -26.66 -13.55 3.05
N THR A 3 -26.30 -13.57 4.33
CA THR A 3 -26.22 -12.34 5.13
C THR A 3 -25.10 -11.52 4.49
N ALA A 4 -25.45 -10.37 3.92
CA ALA A 4 -24.48 -9.43 3.43
C ALA A 4 -23.51 -9.10 4.57
N ARG A 5 -22.21 -9.32 4.35
CA ARG A 5 -21.18 -8.95 5.33
C ARG A 5 -21.11 -7.43 5.41
N GLU A 6 -20.86 -6.92 6.60
CA GLU A 6 -20.62 -5.49 6.76
C GLU A 6 -19.31 -5.10 6.03
N PRO A 7 -19.27 -3.93 5.39
CA PRO A 7 -18.06 -3.43 4.74
C PRO A 7 -16.91 -3.28 5.74
N ARG A 8 -15.70 -3.64 5.31
CA ARG A 8 -14.48 -3.50 6.11
C ARG A 8 -13.93 -2.10 5.93
N ILE A 9 -14.33 -1.20 6.82
CA ILE A 9 -14.03 0.23 6.75
C ILE A 9 -13.14 0.61 7.94
N ALA A 10 -12.19 1.50 7.72
CA ALA A 10 -11.38 2.12 8.75
C ALA A 10 -11.17 3.61 8.48
N ARG A 11 -11.01 4.38 9.56
CA ARG A 11 -10.53 5.76 9.54
C ARG A 11 -9.42 5.89 10.56
N VAL A 12 -8.27 6.37 10.13
CA VAL A 12 -7.09 6.61 10.97
C VAL A 12 -6.62 8.03 10.79
N GLU A 13 -6.33 8.69 11.90
CA GLU A 13 -5.76 10.03 11.95
C GLU A 13 -4.45 9.99 12.73
N ARG A 14 -3.45 10.71 12.25
CA ARG A 14 -2.17 10.89 12.92
C ARG A 14 -1.70 12.32 12.74
N THR A 15 -1.36 12.97 13.84
CA THR A 15 -0.75 14.30 13.82
C THR A 15 0.56 14.27 14.58
N THR A 16 1.61 14.77 13.94
CA THR A 16 2.94 14.97 14.52
C THR A 16 3.27 16.46 14.51
N ARG A 17 4.53 16.82 14.72
CA ARG A 17 4.98 18.21 14.55
C ARG A 17 5.21 18.56 13.07
N GLU A 18 5.39 17.55 12.23
CA GLU A 18 5.80 17.66 10.82
C GLU A 18 4.65 17.39 9.86
N SER A 19 3.63 16.63 10.30
CA SER A 19 2.52 16.23 9.43
C SER A 19 1.21 16.06 10.17
N SER A 20 0.10 16.21 9.45
CA SER A 20 -1.26 15.85 9.88
C SER A 20 -1.91 15.03 8.76
N ILE A 21 -2.28 13.79 9.06
CA ILE A 21 -2.72 12.83 8.05
C ILE A 21 -4.01 12.18 8.48
N THR A 22 -4.95 12.08 7.54
CA THR A 22 -6.19 11.31 7.68
C THR A 22 -6.29 10.33 6.52
N VAL A 23 -6.53 9.06 6.83
CA VAL A 23 -6.85 8.02 5.86
C VAL A 23 -8.20 7.40 6.18
N GLU A 24 -9.09 7.37 5.19
CA GLU A 24 -10.33 6.60 5.21
C GLU A 24 -10.24 5.51 4.14
N LEU A 25 -10.54 4.28 4.51
CA LEU A 25 -10.39 3.12 3.65
C LEU A 25 -11.60 2.20 3.77
N ASN A 26 -12.12 1.77 2.61
CA ASN A 26 -13.05 0.66 2.49
C ASN A 26 -12.41 -0.44 1.63
N LEU A 27 -12.09 -1.59 2.23
CA LEU A 27 -11.50 -2.74 1.52
C LEU A 27 -12.49 -3.38 0.53
N ASP A 28 -13.80 -3.24 0.79
CA ASP A 28 -14.88 -3.80 -0.03
C ASP A 28 -15.47 -2.75 -0.99
N GLY A 29 -14.64 -1.79 -1.39
CA GLY A 29 -15.00 -0.68 -2.25
C GLY A 29 -15.01 -1.02 -3.75
N THR A 30 -15.08 0.02 -4.56
CA THR A 30 -15.11 -0.04 -6.04
C THR A 30 -13.94 0.72 -6.69
N GLY A 31 -13.02 1.27 -5.90
CA GLY A 31 -11.87 2.02 -6.37
C GLY A 31 -12.12 3.52 -6.47
N VAL A 32 -13.05 4.06 -5.69
CA VAL A 32 -13.27 5.51 -5.59
C VAL A 32 -12.14 6.12 -4.75
N THR A 33 -11.48 7.14 -5.28
CA THR A 33 -10.33 7.77 -4.61
C THR A 33 -10.47 9.27 -4.49
N ASP A 34 -10.03 9.81 -3.34
CA ASP A 34 -9.92 11.25 -3.08
C ASP A 34 -8.61 11.52 -2.33
N ILE A 35 -7.55 11.80 -3.08
CA ILE A 35 -6.18 11.87 -2.58
C ILE A 35 -5.65 13.30 -2.65
N SER A 36 -5.02 13.77 -1.57
CA SER A 36 -4.35 15.06 -1.50
C SER A 36 -3.24 15.02 -0.44
N THR A 37 -1.98 14.90 -0.88
CA THR A 37 -0.80 14.89 -0.01
C THR A 37 0.12 16.10 -0.23
N GLY A 38 -0.16 16.92 -1.23
CA GLY A 38 0.73 18.00 -1.66
C GLY A 38 1.87 17.53 -2.56
N ILE A 39 1.99 16.24 -2.83
CA ILE A 39 3.03 15.64 -3.68
C ILE A 39 2.34 14.95 -4.87
N ALA A 40 2.24 15.64 -5.99
CA ALA A 40 1.38 15.25 -7.11
C ALA A 40 1.65 13.83 -7.63
N PHE A 41 2.91 13.39 -7.71
CA PHE A 41 3.22 12.04 -8.15
C PHE A 41 2.82 10.98 -7.11
N PHE A 42 2.96 11.27 -5.83
CA PHE A 42 2.51 10.37 -4.77
C PHE A 42 0.98 10.28 -4.74
N ASP A 43 0.28 11.40 -4.98
CA ASP A 43 -1.19 11.40 -5.14
C ASP A 43 -1.61 10.48 -6.30
N HIS A 44 -0.88 10.52 -7.41
CA HIS A 44 -1.11 9.62 -8.55
C HIS A 44 -0.87 8.15 -8.17
N MET A 45 0.19 7.85 -7.42
CA MET A 45 0.49 6.47 -6.97
C MET A 45 -0.58 5.93 -6.01
N LEU A 46 -1.05 6.73 -5.05
CA LEU A 46 -2.12 6.35 -4.13
C LEU A 46 -3.48 6.21 -4.85
N THR A 47 -3.73 7.04 -5.86
CA THR A 47 -4.90 6.90 -6.73
C THR A 47 -4.85 5.57 -7.49
N ALA A 48 -3.71 5.25 -8.10
CA ALA A 48 -3.51 3.96 -8.77
C ALA A 48 -3.68 2.77 -7.79
N PHE A 49 -3.14 2.90 -6.57
CA PHE A 49 -3.29 1.90 -5.51
C PHE A 49 -4.77 1.65 -5.17
N GLY A 50 -5.54 2.69 -4.90
CA GLY A 50 -6.98 2.57 -4.59
C GLY A 50 -7.76 1.96 -5.75
N GLN A 51 -7.59 2.48 -6.96
CA GLN A 51 -8.31 2.02 -8.14
C GLN A 51 -7.99 0.57 -8.50
N HIS A 52 -6.72 0.19 -8.56
CA HIS A 52 -6.32 -1.18 -8.92
C HIS A 52 -6.54 -2.21 -7.82
N GLY A 53 -6.53 -1.77 -6.54
CA GLY A 53 -6.96 -2.57 -5.41
C GLY A 53 -8.48 -2.69 -5.29
N SER A 54 -9.25 -1.87 -6.02
CA SER A 54 -10.70 -1.66 -5.84
C SER A 54 -11.04 -1.23 -4.41
N PHE A 55 -10.13 -0.51 -3.76
CA PHE A 55 -10.34 0.09 -2.46
C PHE A 55 -10.95 1.49 -2.63
N ASP A 56 -12.00 1.83 -1.87
CA ASP A 56 -12.36 3.23 -1.75
C ASP A 56 -11.38 3.86 -0.76
N LEU A 57 -10.64 4.87 -1.21
CA LEU A 57 -9.52 5.43 -0.47
C LEU A 57 -9.57 6.96 -0.47
N THR A 58 -9.70 7.55 0.71
CA THR A 58 -9.49 8.97 0.93
C THR A 58 -8.22 9.19 1.73
N VAL A 59 -7.32 10.03 1.23
CA VAL A 59 -6.08 10.44 1.92
C VAL A 59 -5.99 11.95 1.89
N LYS A 60 -5.91 12.54 3.07
CA LYS A 60 -5.63 13.98 3.27
C LYS A 60 -4.40 14.09 4.14
N ALA A 61 -3.34 14.70 3.60
CA ALA A 61 -2.11 14.93 4.31
C ALA A 61 -1.67 16.38 4.15
N GLU A 62 -1.32 17.01 5.25
CA GLU A 62 -0.64 18.29 5.32
C GLU A 62 0.68 18.09 6.05
N GLY A 63 1.79 18.39 5.42
CA GLY A 63 3.13 18.21 5.98
C GLY A 63 4.09 19.30 5.51
N ASP A 64 5.32 19.23 5.96
CA ASP A 64 6.41 20.18 5.68
C ASP A 64 7.04 19.96 4.29
N VAL A 65 6.19 19.79 3.27
CA VAL A 65 6.61 19.47 1.89
C VAL A 65 7.51 20.53 1.23
N GLU A 66 7.55 21.75 1.79
CA GLU A 66 8.50 22.80 1.41
C GLU A 66 9.95 22.46 1.80
N VAL A 67 10.14 21.58 2.78
CA VAL A 67 11.46 21.08 3.17
C VAL A 67 11.82 19.92 2.22
N GLU A 68 11.01 18.87 2.27
CA GLU A 68 11.04 17.75 1.32
C GLU A 68 9.78 16.88 1.48
N GLY A 69 9.48 16.03 0.49
CA GLY A 69 8.31 15.15 0.54
C GLY A 69 8.46 13.91 1.44
N HIS A 70 9.66 13.61 1.96
CA HIS A 70 9.99 12.35 2.65
C HIS A 70 9.07 12.06 3.84
N HIS A 71 9.02 12.99 4.80
CA HIS A 71 8.23 12.83 6.03
C HIS A 71 6.74 12.62 5.73
N THR A 72 6.19 13.41 4.80
CA THR A 72 4.77 13.30 4.41
C THR A 72 4.47 11.96 3.75
N ILE A 73 5.36 11.47 2.88
CA ILE A 73 5.21 10.16 2.20
C ILE A 73 5.28 9.03 3.22
N GLU A 74 6.28 9.02 4.09
CA GLU A 74 6.47 7.97 5.11
C GLU A 74 5.32 7.93 6.10
N ASP A 75 4.94 9.07 6.67
CA ASP A 75 3.84 9.18 7.63
C ASP A 75 2.50 8.77 6.99
N THR A 76 2.24 9.16 5.74
CA THR A 76 1.05 8.71 5.00
C THR A 76 1.04 7.19 4.83
N SER A 77 2.18 6.59 4.52
CA SER A 77 2.32 5.14 4.33
C SER A 77 2.11 4.37 5.65
N ILE A 78 2.57 4.91 6.78
CA ILE A 78 2.29 4.40 8.13
C ILE A 78 0.78 4.39 8.39
N VAL A 79 0.11 5.51 8.17
CA VAL A 79 -1.33 5.66 8.44
C VAL A 79 -2.16 4.76 7.52
N LEU A 80 -1.76 4.64 6.25
CA LEU A 80 -2.40 3.71 5.31
C LEU A 80 -2.27 2.26 5.77
N GLY A 81 -1.07 1.84 6.22
CA GLY A 81 -0.85 0.49 6.78
C GLY A 81 -1.73 0.23 8.01
N GLN A 82 -1.85 1.21 8.91
CA GLN A 82 -2.73 1.13 10.09
C GLN A 82 -4.21 1.01 9.68
N ALA A 83 -4.65 1.78 8.68
CA ALA A 83 -6.03 1.72 8.17
C ALA A 83 -6.34 0.35 7.54
N LEU A 84 -5.41 -0.20 6.76
CA LEU A 84 -5.53 -1.55 6.21
C LEU A 84 -5.67 -2.60 7.31
N GLY A 85 -4.81 -2.57 8.32
CA GLY A 85 -4.86 -3.48 9.46
C GLY A 85 -6.15 -3.38 10.26
N GLN A 86 -6.66 -2.17 10.50
CA GLN A 86 -7.94 -1.95 11.20
C GLN A 86 -9.13 -2.46 10.38
N ALA A 87 -9.17 -2.17 9.07
CA ALA A 87 -10.24 -2.62 8.19
C ALA A 87 -10.28 -4.15 8.07
N LEU A 88 -9.12 -4.82 8.06
CA LEU A 88 -9.02 -6.29 8.06
C LEU A 88 -9.57 -6.95 9.32
N GLY A 89 -9.48 -6.28 10.46
CA GLY A 89 -9.97 -6.82 11.74
C GLY A 89 -9.34 -8.16 12.11
N ASP A 90 -10.18 -9.16 12.38
CA ASP A 90 -9.76 -10.50 12.85
C ASP A 90 -9.25 -11.43 11.72
N LYS A 91 -9.25 -10.98 10.49
CA LYS A 91 -8.72 -11.70 9.31
C LYS A 91 -9.43 -13.04 9.03
N LYS A 92 -10.64 -13.25 9.54
CA LYS A 92 -11.39 -14.47 9.28
C LYS A 92 -11.95 -14.54 7.87
N GLY A 93 -11.88 -15.72 7.28
CA GLY A 93 -12.48 -16.01 5.99
C GLY A 93 -11.79 -15.38 4.79
N ILE A 94 -10.62 -14.76 4.96
CA ILE A 94 -9.83 -14.21 3.84
C ILE A 94 -8.95 -15.29 3.18
N ARG A 95 -8.52 -15.03 1.96
CA ARG A 95 -7.57 -15.90 1.23
C ARG A 95 -6.19 -15.94 1.87
N ARG A 96 -5.79 -14.87 2.55
CA ARG A 96 -4.51 -14.66 3.22
C ARG A 96 -3.33 -14.42 2.28
N PHE A 97 -3.19 -15.22 1.21
CA PHE A 97 -2.11 -15.08 0.24
C PHE A 97 -2.63 -14.46 -1.05
N GLY A 98 -1.87 -13.55 -1.61
CA GLY A 98 -2.14 -12.95 -2.90
C GLY A 98 -0.86 -12.53 -3.59
N ASP A 99 -0.86 -12.58 -4.91
CA ASP A 99 0.24 -12.08 -5.72
C ASP A 99 -0.27 -11.48 -7.02
N CYS A 100 0.55 -10.65 -7.65
CA CYS A 100 0.23 -10.08 -8.94
C CYS A 100 1.49 -9.67 -9.71
N TRP A 101 1.50 -9.97 -11.00
CA TRP A 101 2.47 -9.49 -11.97
C TRP A 101 1.85 -8.33 -12.74
N ILE A 102 2.49 -7.17 -12.75
CA ILE A 102 1.99 -5.99 -13.45
C ILE A 102 3.02 -5.52 -14.48
N PRO A 103 2.69 -5.61 -15.76
CA PRO A 103 3.42 -4.91 -16.80
C PRO A 103 2.97 -3.45 -16.87
N MET A 104 3.89 -2.55 -17.14
CA MET A 104 3.61 -1.18 -17.55
C MET A 104 4.61 -0.80 -18.64
N ASP A 105 4.12 -0.80 -19.89
CA ASP A 105 4.93 -0.68 -21.09
C ASP A 105 6.17 -1.60 -21.05
N GLU A 106 7.37 -1.04 -20.94
CA GLU A 106 8.63 -1.78 -20.91
C GLU A 106 9.05 -2.27 -19.51
N SER A 107 8.24 -1.99 -18.47
CA SER A 107 8.52 -2.35 -17.10
C SER A 107 7.67 -3.52 -16.64
N LEU A 108 8.20 -4.34 -15.74
CA LEU A 108 7.48 -5.45 -15.10
C LEU A 108 7.83 -5.52 -13.62
N ALA A 109 6.80 -5.45 -12.78
CA ALA A 109 6.91 -5.66 -11.34
C ALA A 109 6.05 -6.84 -10.88
N HIS A 110 6.45 -7.45 -9.76
CA HIS A 110 5.71 -8.51 -9.07
C HIS A 110 5.60 -8.19 -7.58
N ALA A 111 4.43 -8.40 -7.00
CA ALA A 111 4.24 -8.35 -5.56
C ALA A 111 3.60 -9.65 -5.05
N ALA A 112 4.02 -10.09 -3.85
CA ALA A 112 3.41 -11.20 -3.12
C ALA A 112 3.17 -10.80 -1.67
N VAL A 113 2.01 -11.17 -1.13
CA VAL A 113 1.53 -10.80 0.20
C VAL A 113 1.13 -12.04 0.99
N ASP A 114 1.57 -12.12 2.25
CA ASP A 114 1.00 -13.00 3.28
C ASP A 114 0.45 -12.15 4.44
N VAL A 115 -0.86 -12.18 4.63
CA VAL A 115 -1.55 -11.50 5.75
C VAL A 115 -1.37 -12.30 7.04
N SER A 116 -0.12 -12.51 7.42
CA SER A 116 0.31 -13.41 8.51
C SER A 116 0.23 -12.81 9.90
N GLY A 117 0.08 -11.49 10.03
CA GLY A 117 0.24 -10.79 11.31
C GLY A 117 1.69 -10.60 11.76
N ARG A 118 2.67 -11.07 10.97
CA ARG A 118 4.11 -10.89 11.19
C ARG A 118 4.67 -9.95 10.13
N PRO A 119 5.08 -8.73 10.51
CA PRO A 119 5.57 -7.76 9.57
C PRO A 119 6.93 -8.16 9.00
N TYR A 120 7.04 -8.11 7.68
CA TYR A 120 8.29 -8.25 6.96
C TYR A 120 8.17 -7.59 5.58
N CYS A 121 9.21 -6.93 5.12
CA CYS A 121 9.24 -6.35 3.77
C CYS A 121 10.52 -6.76 3.05
N VAL A 122 10.35 -7.22 1.81
CA VAL A 122 11.45 -7.41 0.86
C VAL A 122 11.17 -6.58 -0.37
N HIS A 123 12.03 -5.62 -0.65
CA HIS A 123 11.95 -4.78 -1.84
C HIS A 123 13.26 -4.90 -2.63
N THR A 124 13.18 -5.37 -3.87
CA THR A 124 14.37 -5.71 -4.67
C THR A 124 14.14 -5.48 -6.17
N GLY A 125 15.26 -5.39 -6.90
CA GLY A 125 15.28 -5.42 -8.36
C GLY A 125 15.13 -4.07 -9.03
N GLU A 126 14.94 -2.99 -8.30
CA GLU A 126 15.03 -1.65 -8.89
C GLU A 126 16.43 -1.45 -9.51
N PRO A 127 16.51 -0.99 -10.76
CA PRO A 127 17.79 -0.73 -11.41
C PRO A 127 18.50 0.49 -10.79
N ASP A 128 19.83 0.49 -10.84
CA ASP A 128 20.66 1.52 -10.20
C ASP A 128 20.32 2.96 -10.56
N HIS A 129 19.79 3.20 -11.77
CA HIS A 129 19.39 4.55 -12.19
C HIS A 129 18.22 5.13 -11.38
N MET A 130 17.46 4.31 -10.66
CA MET A 130 16.40 4.76 -9.74
C MET A 130 16.97 5.56 -8.56
N LEU A 131 18.21 5.27 -8.13
CA LEU A 131 18.84 5.94 -6.99
C LEU A 131 19.01 7.45 -7.15
N GLY A 132 19.18 7.93 -8.38
CA GLY A 132 19.31 9.36 -8.68
C GLY A 132 18.11 9.95 -9.40
N ALA A 133 17.05 9.18 -9.56
CA ALA A 133 15.88 9.62 -10.31
C ALA A 133 15.02 10.61 -9.52
N VAL A 134 14.38 11.52 -10.27
CA VAL A 134 13.40 12.46 -9.74
C VAL A 134 12.23 12.49 -10.72
N ILE A 135 11.01 12.34 -10.17
CA ILE A 135 9.78 12.39 -10.94
C ILE A 135 8.98 13.63 -10.55
N GLY A 136 8.54 14.39 -11.53
CA GLY A 136 7.84 15.65 -11.30
C GLY A 136 8.77 16.74 -10.74
N GLY A 137 8.19 17.66 -9.99
CA GLY A 137 8.92 18.78 -9.39
C GLY A 137 8.36 20.12 -9.84
N TYR A 138 9.22 21.12 -10.06
CA TYR A 138 8.83 22.51 -10.25
C TYR A 138 7.62 22.71 -11.19
N PRO A 139 6.61 23.50 -10.73
CA PRO A 139 6.53 24.23 -9.47
C PRO A 139 6.11 23.39 -8.26
N GLY A 140 5.87 22.10 -8.40
CA GLY A 140 5.44 21.20 -7.32
C GLY A 140 6.61 20.56 -6.55
N VAL A 141 6.26 19.65 -5.64
CA VAL A 141 7.21 18.87 -4.85
C VAL A 141 7.69 17.67 -5.67
N PRO A 142 9.01 17.47 -5.83
CA PRO A 142 9.54 16.32 -6.55
C PRO A 142 9.34 15.02 -5.76
N TYR A 143 9.18 13.91 -6.48
CA TYR A 143 9.17 12.57 -5.92
C TYR A 143 10.48 11.86 -6.29
N SER A 144 11.18 11.36 -5.30
CA SER A 144 12.37 10.52 -5.52
C SER A 144 12.00 9.05 -5.35
N PRO A 145 12.16 8.19 -6.37
CA PRO A 145 11.82 6.77 -6.27
C PRO A 145 12.57 5.99 -5.19
N VAL A 146 13.68 6.51 -4.69
CA VAL A 146 14.38 5.94 -3.52
C VAL A 146 13.45 5.73 -2.33
N ILE A 147 12.38 6.54 -2.22
CA ILE A 147 11.38 6.44 -1.15
C ILE A 147 10.46 5.20 -1.30
N ASN A 148 10.37 4.57 -2.49
CA ASN A 148 9.48 3.43 -2.74
C ASN A 148 9.66 2.34 -1.68
N ARG A 149 10.91 2.02 -1.37
CA ARG A 149 11.23 1.04 -0.33
C ARG A 149 10.64 1.42 1.02
N HIS A 150 10.78 2.67 1.45
CA HIS A 150 10.25 3.16 2.72
C HIS A 150 8.71 3.10 2.74
N VAL A 151 8.05 3.42 1.62
CA VAL A 151 6.59 3.30 1.48
C VAL A 151 6.15 1.86 1.74
N PHE A 152 6.75 0.88 1.07
CA PHE A 152 6.37 -0.53 1.21
C PHE A 152 6.77 -1.12 2.57
N GLU A 153 7.92 -0.71 3.14
CA GLU A 153 8.32 -1.07 4.50
C GLU A 153 7.32 -0.51 5.53
N ALA A 154 6.97 0.78 5.47
CA ALA A 154 6.02 1.41 6.37
C ALA A 154 4.64 0.75 6.28
N LEU A 155 4.16 0.47 5.06
CA LEU A 155 2.91 -0.24 4.82
C LEU A 155 2.93 -1.63 5.48
N ALA A 156 3.95 -2.44 5.19
CA ALA A 156 4.06 -3.81 5.67
C ALA A 156 4.16 -3.89 7.19
N MET A 157 4.94 -3.00 7.80
CA MET A 157 5.14 -2.94 9.25
C MET A 157 3.85 -2.58 9.99
N ASN A 158 3.08 -1.61 9.47
CA ASN A 158 1.90 -1.08 10.14
C ASN A 158 0.63 -1.90 9.87
N GLU A 159 0.52 -2.55 8.72
CA GLU A 159 -0.54 -3.55 8.44
C GLU A 159 -0.23 -4.90 9.09
N ARG A 160 1.05 -5.17 9.39
CA ARG A 160 1.56 -6.44 9.95
C ARG A 160 1.42 -7.60 8.96
N ILE A 161 1.93 -7.41 7.76
CA ILE A 161 1.99 -8.41 6.69
C ILE A 161 3.43 -8.71 6.29
N ALA A 162 3.64 -9.87 5.67
CA ALA A 162 4.83 -10.09 4.87
C ALA A 162 4.55 -9.63 3.43
N LEU A 163 5.31 -8.65 2.96
CA LEU A 163 5.19 -8.05 1.63
C LEU A 163 6.52 -8.21 0.88
N HIS A 164 6.45 -8.83 -0.28
CA HIS A 164 7.57 -8.93 -1.21
C HIS A 164 7.25 -8.16 -2.47
N VAL A 165 8.09 -7.20 -2.84
CA VAL A 165 7.99 -6.42 -4.08
C VAL A 165 9.27 -6.59 -4.87
N ARG A 166 9.14 -6.95 -6.14
CA ARG A 166 10.28 -7.15 -7.02
C ARG A 166 10.05 -6.50 -8.38
N VAL A 167 10.96 -5.63 -8.78
CA VAL A 167 11.10 -5.18 -10.15
C VAL A 167 11.90 -6.22 -10.93
N LEU A 168 11.37 -6.73 -12.03
CA LEU A 168 12.06 -7.68 -12.87
C LEU A 168 12.95 -6.97 -13.90
N TYR A 169 12.39 -5.94 -14.52
CA TYR A 169 13.06 -5.05 -15.45
C TYR A 169 12.22 -3.78 -15.67
N GLY A 170 12.86 -2.75 -16.18
CA GLY A 170 12.24 -1.48 -16.55
C GLY A 170 13.31 -0.44 -16.86
N ARG A 171 12.94 0.64 -17.56
CA ARG A 171 13.82 1.74 -17.89
C ARG A 171 13.31 3.09 -17.40
N ASP A 172 12.00 3.29 -17.50
CA ASP A 172 11.36 4.53 -17.05
C ASP A 172 11.01 4.44 -15.56
N GLN A 173 11.51 5.39 -14.78
CA GLN A 173 11.30 5.42 -13.32
C GLN A 173 9.84 5.59 -12.93
N HIS A 174 9.05 6.29 -13.74
CA HIS A 174 7.59 6.42 -13.52
C HIS A 174 6.91 5.06 -13.72
N HIS A 175 7.20 4.40 -14.86
CA HIS A 175 6.60 3.09 -15.17
C HIS A 175 6.97 2.03 -14.14
N ILE A 176 8.23 2.01 -13.69
CA ILE A 176 8.68 1.09 -12.64
C ILE A 176 7.89 1.32 -11.35
N THR A 177 7.89 2.56 -10.85
CA THR A 177 7.20 2.91 -9.60
C THR A 177 5.70 2.61 -9.67
N GLU A 178 5.04 2.99 -10.76
CA GLU A 178 3.60 2.74 -10.92
C GLU A 178 3.28 1.24 -11.03
N ALA A 179 4.13 0.46 -11.70
CA ALA A 179 3.97 -1.00 -11.76
C ALA A 179 4.08 -1.65 -10.37
N GLU A 180 4.98 -1.16 -9.51
CA GLU A 180 5.11 -1.64 -8.13
C GLU A 180 3.87 -1.33 -7.29
N PHE A 181 3.37 -0.09 -7.32
CA PHE A 181 2.16 0.28 -6.57
C PHE A 181 0.92 -0.50 -7.02
N LYS A 182 0.75 -0.70 -8.33
CA LYS A 182 -0.33 -1.54 -8.88
C LYS A 182 -0.18 -3.00 -8.49
N ALA A 183 1.05 -3.55 -8.51
CA ALA A 183 1.30 -4.93 -8.13
C ALA A 183 0.95 -5.16 -6.65
N VAL A 184 1.37 -4.25 -5.75
CA VAL A 184 1.04 -4.30 -4.33
C VAL A 184 -0.47 -4.20 -4.10
N ALA A 185 -1.15 -3.25 -4.75
CA ALA A 185 -2.59 -3.08 -4.62
C ALA A 185 -3.37 -4.34 -5.04
N ARG A 186 -3.00 -4.94 -6.17
CA ARG A 186 -3.64 -6.16 -6.70
C ARG A 186 -3.34 -7.39 -5.84
N ALA A 187 -2.12 -7.52 -5.34
CA ALA A 187 -1.74 -8.60 -4.43
C ALA A 187 -2.49 -8.50 -3.10
N LEU A 188 -2.59 -7.30 -2.52
CA LEU A 188 -3.38 -7.04 -1.31
C LEU A 188 -4.86 -7.33 -1.53
N ARG A 189 -5.46 -6.89 -2.64
CA ARG A 189 -6.83 -7.21 -2.98
C ARG A 189 -7.04 -8.73 -2.98
N ALA A 190 -6.20 -9.47 -3.69
CA ALA A 190 -6.30 -10.92 -3.77
C ALA A 190 -6.16 -11.57 -2.38
N ALA A 191 -5.21 -11.14 -1.56
CA ALA A 191 -4.98 -11.69 -0.22
C ALA A 191 -6.13 -11.41 0.76
N THR A 192 -6.79 -10.25 0.63
CA THR A 192 -7.85 -9.79 1.51
C THR A 192 -9.26 -10.19 1.07
N GLU A 193 -9.42 -10.72 -0.15
CA GLU A 193 -10.70 -11.28 -0.61
C GLU A 193 -11.16 -12.43 0.29
N TYR A 194 -12.47 -12.53 0.47
CA TYR A 194 -13.05 -13.66 1.16
C TYR A 194 -13.01 -14.93 0.32
N ASP A 195 -12.63 -16.06 0.92
CA ASP A 195 -12.78 -17.39 0.34
C ASP A 195 -13.92 -18.14 1.05
N ALA A 196 -14.96 -18.50 0.32
CA ALA A 196 -16.12 -19.19 0.88
C ALA A 196 -15.79 -20.54 1.52
N ARG A 197 -14.63 -21.12 1.22
CA ARG A 197 -14.13 -22.37 1.79
C ARG A 197 -13.38 -22.17 3.12
N VAL A 198 -13.05 -20.92 3.45
CA VAL A 198 -12.34 -20.57 4.69
C VAL A 198 -13.34 -20.07 5.72
N THR A 199 -13.60 -20.87 6.76
CA THR A 199 -14.62 -20.57 7.78
C THR A 199 -14.04 -19.89 9.02
N GLY A 200 -12.73 -19.85 9.19
CA GLY A 200 -12.02 -19.28 10.35
C GLY A 200 -10.82 -18.45 9.92
N ILE A 201 -9.88 -18.29 10.85
CA ILE A 201 -8.59 -17.67 10.54
C ILE A 201 -7.78 -18.67 9.69
N PRO A 202 -7.30 -18.28 8.50
CA PRO A 202 -6.59 -19.16 7.57
C PRO A 202 -5.16 -19.45 8.04
N SER A 203 -4.98 -20.14 9.15
CA SER A 203 -3.68 -20.48 9.74
C SER A 203 -3.74 -21.82 10.45
N SER A 204 -2.66 -22.59 10.35
CA SER A 204 -2.43 -23.80 11.18
C SER A 204 -1.97 -23.43 12.61
N THR A 205 -1.54 -22.19 12.80
CA THR A 205 -1.19 -21.57 14.08
C THR A 205 -1.88 -20.20 14.13
N GLU A 206 -2.07 -19.60 15.30
CA GLU A 206 -2.76 -18.31 15.41
C GLU A 206 -2.06 -17.22 14.61
N ILE A 207 -2.84 -16.47 13.76
CA ILE A 207 -2.35 -15.27 13.09
C ILE A 207 -2.32 -14.13 14.11
N GLY A 208 -1.19 -13.44 14.21
CA GLY A 208 -1.12 -12.14 14.87
C GLY A 208 -0.84 -12.11 16.35
N ARG A 209 -0.59 -13.25 17.01
CA ARG A 209 0.10 -13.21 18.28
C ARG A 209 1.60 -13.35 18.03
N ALA A 210 2.35 -12.26 18.26
CA ALA A 210 3.77 -12.37 18.42
C ALA A 210 4.03 -13.37 19.56
N HIS A 211 4.75 -14.44 19.30
CA HIS A 211 5.33 -15.20 20.39
C HIS A 211 6.31 -14.25 21.11
N VAL A 212 5.95 -13.84 22.31
CA VAL A 212 6.86 -13.16 23.25
C VAL A 212 7.89 -14.17 23.69
#